data_d94563226fd02c5fe49d7f5f389cd82c
#
_entry.id   d94563226fd02c5fe49d7f5f389cd82c
#
_cell.length_a   1.000
_cell.length_b   1.000
_cell.length_c   1.000
_cell.angle_alpha   90.00
_cell.angle_beta   90.00
_cell.angle_gamma   90.00
#
_symmetry.space_group_name_H-M   'P 1'
#
loop_
_entity.id
_entity.type
_entity.pdbx_description
1 polymer ?
#
loop_
_entity_poly.entity_id
_entity_poly.type
_entity_poly.pdbx_seq_one_letter_code
_entity_poly.pdbx_strand_id
1 'polypeptide(L)'
;GGDRLINSTTYNSVNPQMMMPVFGMKTSDSTVLAIIENGAEAATLDAYIANTDNSEPFCKMKLTFGIQPQQKVASDSNSSYSVSKASTDVYDENITLRYYWLGEDADYVDMAKCYNTYLVEQGELTAEEPEENTPFFTEVLGTTDKTQYFLGIPYQGKQTLTSFSEAKQLLDDLNTAGIENIKLIYSGMTGGGMNQRALTGGVSIASGLGSNSDFKKLTTYAESIGAEIYPNLLLQSAYTKKGLSGDRVSWNIVNNRAQLYTFDPVTLKVDEEADYKLYMINPNYLDSYLQKIKESFTKKLGINTLASSDLLNFISTNYKGTQVSMSTGEEICMDAAKSMSENMKLMLSNPISDAYAYSSSLTDIPTQDSGMRILDASIPFMQLVLDGYKIYS
;
A
#
# COMPACT_ATOMS: atom_id res chain seq x y z
N GLY A 1 4.11 10.58 -11.62
CA GLY A 1 4.16 11.92 -12.21
C GLY A 1 2.81 12.50 -12.52
N GLY A 2 2.69 13.85 -12.56
CA GLY A 2 1.46 14.53 -12.95
C GLY A 2 1.23 14.48 -14.46
N ASP A 3 -0.03 14.46 -14.87
CA ASP A 3 -0.38 14.58 -16.28
C ASP A 3 -0.07 16.00 -16.78
N ARG A 4 0.93 16.14 -17.65
CA ARG A 4 1.38 17.43 -18.20
C ARG A 4 0.40 18.06 -19.19
N LEU A 5 -0.59 17.33 -19.66
CA LEU A 5 -1.67 17.91 -20.47
C LEU A 5 -2.64 18.73 -19.61
N ILE A 6 -2.59 18.56 -18.31
CA ILE A 6 -3.29 19.40 -17.35
C ILE A 6 -2.34 20.57 -17.03
N ASN A 7 -2.74 21.77 -17.44
CA ASN A 7 -2.00 23.01 -17.14
C ASN A 7 -2.12 23.30 -15.63
N SER A 8 -1.35 22.57 -14.81
CA SER A 8 -1.41 22.67 -13.37
C SER A 8 -0.34 23.65 -12.90
N THR A 9 -0.74 24.86 -12.63
CA THR A 9 0.01 25.79 -11.75
C THR A 9 -0.01 25.33 -10.29
N THR A 10 -0.38 24.09 -10.01
CA THR A 10 -0.63 23.57 -8.68
C THR A 10 0.61 22.91 -8.10
N TYR A 11 1.09 23.54 -7.07
CA TYR A 11 2.28 23.21 -6.29
C TYR A 11 2.14 22.00 -5.36
N ASN A 12 1.04 21.25 -5.41
CA ASN A 12 0.70 20.17 -4.50
C ASN A 12 0.48 18.83 -5.23
N SER A 13 1.05 18.64 -6.41
CA SER A 13 1.05 17.32 -7.04
C SER A 13 1.99 16.40 -6.26
N VAL A 14 1.53 15.25 -5.87
CA VAL A 14 2.35 14.18 -5.29
C VAL A 14 2.48 13.08 -6.33
N ASN A 15 3.67 12.55 -6.46
CA ASN A 15 3.91 11.40 -7.30
C ASN A 15 3.40 10.15 -6.56
N PRO A 16 2.56 9.30 -7.19
CA PRO A 16 2.21 8.02 -6.60
C PRO A 16 3.47 7.16 -6.43
N GLN A 17 3.47 6.29 -5.44
CA GLN A 17 4.55 5.32 -5.22
C GLN A 17 4.70 4.42 -6.46
N MET A 18 5.92 4.14 -6.83
CA MET A 18 6.26 3.18 -7.89
C MET A 18 6.28 1.78 -7.29
N MET A 19 5.23 0.98 -7.56
CA MET A 19 5.09 -0.36 -6.97
C MET A 19 6.02 -1.38 -7.61
N MET A 20 6.28 -1.26 -8.90
CA MET A 20 7.31 -2.00 -9.63
C MET A 20 8.31 -0.99 -10.19
N PRO A 21 9.58 -0.99 -9.74
CA PRO A 21 10.57 -0.01 -10.17
C PRO A 21 11.11 -0.33 -11.58
N VAL A 22 10.21 -0.37 -12.55
CA VAL A 22 10.49 -0.82 -13.92
C VAL A 22 9.75 0.05 -14.93
N PHE A 23 10.36 0.27 -16.09
CA PHE A 23 9.70 0.89 -17.24
C PHE A 23 10.24 0.32 -18.54
N GLY A 24 9.40 0.33 -19.56
CA GLY A 24 9.76 -0.16 -20.89
C GLY A 24 9.66 0.92 -21.95
N MET A 25 10.46 0.77 -23.01
CA MET A 25 10.38 1.58 -24.23
C MET A 25 10.46 0.68 -25.44
N LYS A 26 9.55 0.88 -26.38
CA LYS A 26 9.57 0.23 -27.69
C LYS A 26 9.71 1.26 -28.80
N THR A 27 10.64 1.00 -29.70
CA THR A 27 10.83 1.74 -30.94
C THR A 27 10.58 0.83 -32.13
N SER A 28 10.74 1.34 -33.36
CA SER A 28 10.69 0.52 -34.58
C SER A 28 11.74 -0.59 -34.61
N ASP A 29 12.87 -0.39 -33.98
CA ASP A 29 14.08 -1.22 -34.17
C ASP A 29 14.53 -1.92 -32.90
N SER A 30 13.90 -1.61 -31.75
CA SER A 30 14.37 -2.11 -30.46
C SER A 30 13.31 -2.02 -29.38
N THR A 31 13.33 -2.98 -28.47
CA THR A 31 12.56 -2.98 -27.24
C THR A 31 13.51 -3.05 -26.05
N VAL A 32 13.33 -2.17 -25.07
CA VAL A 32 14.20 -2.07 -23.90
C VAL A 32 13.35 -2.08 -22.65
N LEU A 33 13.75 -2.89 -21.69
CA LEU A 33 13.25 -2.84 -20.31
C LEU A 33 14.33 -2.27 -19.41
N ALA A 34 13.97 -1.32 -18.57
CA ALA A 34 14.84 -0.74 -17.55
C ALA A 34 14.30 -1.03 -16.16
N ILE A 35 15.15 -1.53 -15.28
CA ILE A 35 14.85 -1.82 -13.88
C ILE A 35 15.70 -0.92 -13.00
N ILE A 36 15.10 -0.29 -12.00
CA ILE A 36 15.84 0.45 -10.96
C ILE A 36 16.11 -0.55 -9.84
N GLU A 37 17.33 -1.09 -9.81
CA GLU A 37 17.74 -2.10 -8.82
C GLU A 37 18.01 -1.51 -7.44
N ASN A 38 18.54 -0.28 -7.39
CA ASN A 38 18.73 0.47 -6.16
C ASN A 38 18.39 1.93 -6.39
N GLY A 39 17.75 2.56 -5.43
CA GLY A 39 17.35 3.95 -5.47
C GLY A 39 15.94 4.19 -5.99
N ALA A 40 15.13 3.15 -6.10
CA ALA A 40 13.74 3.26 -6.55
C ALA A 40 12.91 4.19 -5.66
N GLU A 41 13.14 4.15 -4.35
CA GLU A 41 12.49 4.97 -3.34
C GLU A 41 12.82 6.46 -3.49
N ALA A 42 13.97 6.79 -4.07
CA ALA A 42 14.39 8.17 -4.36
C ALA A 42 14.04 8.60 -5.80
N ALA A 43 13.55 7.67 -6.64
CA ALA A 43 13.34 7.89 -8.06
C ALA A 43 11.97 8.52 -8.37
N THR A 44 11.95 9.37 -9.38
CA THR A 44 10.74 9.85 -10.03
C THR A 44 10.84 9.59 -11.53
N LEU A 45 9.82 8.93 -12.10
CA LEU A 45 9.74 8.65 -13.52
C LEU A 45 8.76 9.60 -14.19
N ASP A 46 9.23 10.38 -15.14
CA ASP A 46 8.44 11.25 -15.98
C ASP A 46 8.36 10.70 -17.42
N ALA A 47 7.16 10.50 -17.95
CA ALA A 47 6.94 10.14 -19.34
C ALA A 47 6.53 11.39 -20.16
N TYR A 48 7.11 11.51 -21.34
CA TYR A 48 6.85 12.62 -22.27
C TYR A 48 6.44 12.07 -23.63
N ILE A 49 5.36 12.58 -24.17
CA ILE A 49 4.95 12.28 -25.55
C ILE A 49 5.57 13.26 -26.52
N ALA A 50 5.78 12.80 -27.77
CA ALA A 50 6.35 13.62 -28.84
C ALA A 50 5.49 14.84 -29.16
N ASN A 51 6.13 15.92 -29.59
CA ASN A 51 5.49 17.14 -30.12
C ASN A 51 4.54 17.87 -29.15
N THR A 52 4.64 17.63 -27.85
CA THR A 52 3.98 18.47 -26.84
C THR A 52 4.87 19.66 -26.48
N ASP A 53 4.30 20.84 -26.40
CA ASP A 53 4.95 22.08 -25.91
C ASP A 53 6.23 22.52 -26.66
N ASN A 54 6.26 22.40 -27.99
CA ASN A 54 7.42 22.76 -28.82
C ASN A 54 8.70 21.98 -28.48
N SER A 55 8.58 20.85 -27.88
CA SER A 55 9.70 19.99 -27.51
C SER A 55 10.02 18.97 -28.60
N GLU A 56 10.86 18.05 -28.29
CA GLU A 56 11.47 17.06 -29.15
C GLU A 56 10.42 16.19 -29.91
N PRO A 57 10.73 15.76 -31.13
CA PRO A 57 9.79 14.99 -31.97
C PRO A 57 9.71 13.50 -31.58
N PHE A 58 10.13 13.13 -30.38
CA PHE A 58 10.13 11.75 -29.88
C PHE A 58 9.61 11.66 -28.47
N CYS A 59 9.03 10.52 -28.13
CA CYS A 59 8.68 10.17 -26.75
C CYS A 59 9.93 9.88 -25.93
N LYS A 60 9.92 10.24 -24.66
CA LYS A 60 11.04 9.96 -23.75
C LYS A 60 10.59 9.65 -22.35
N MET A 61 11.40 8.86 -21.68
CA MET A 61 11.33 8.62 -20.24
C MET A 61 12.48 9.36 -19.57
N LYS A 62 12.19 9.98 -18.43
CA LYS A 62 13.18 10.69 -17.62
C LYS A 62 13.11 10.21 -16.19
N LEU A 63 14.21 9.65 -15.70
CA LEU A 63 14.40 9.38 -14.28
C LEU A 63 15.06 10.58 -13.60
N THR A 64 14.54 10.92 -12.43
CA THR A 64 15.13 11.94 -11.55
C THR A 64 15.22 11.34 -10.16
N PHE A 65 16.42 11.38 -9.58
CA PHE A 65 16.66 10.90 -8.22
C PHE A 65 16.73 12.07 -7.24
N GLY A 66 15.86 12.04 -6.24
CA GLY A 66 15.79 13.05 -5.20
C GLY A 66 16.76 12.77 -4.07
N ILE A 67 18.02 13.09 -4.25
CA ILE A 67 19.09 12.81 -3.28
C ILE A 67 18.99 13.61 -1.97
N GLN A 68 18.23 14.68 -1.95
CA GLN A 68 17.96 15.47 -0.73
C GLN A 68 16.48 15.88 -0.71
N PRO A 69 15.65 15.23 0.11
CA PRO A 69 14.25 15.57 0.21
C PRO A 69 14.02 17.02 0.61
N GLN A 70 13.08 17.68 -0.05
CA GLN A 70 12.73 19.07 0.19
C GLN A 70 11.22 19.22 0.35
N GLN A 71 10.81 20.15 1.21
CA GLN A 71 9.40 20.51 1.36
C GLN A 71 9.23 22.02 1.25
N LYS A 72 8.31 22.45 0.38
CA LYS A 72 7.94 23.86 0.26
C LYS A 72 7.06 24.28 1.44
N VAL A 73 7.35 25.43 1.97
CA VAL A 73 6.60 26.07 3.05
C VAL A 73 6.20 27.45 2.59
N ALA A 74 4.92 27.82 2.70
CA ALA A 74 4.50 29.18 2.50
C ALA A 74 5.18 30.07 3.56
N SER A 75 5.69 31.23 3.16
CA SER A 75 6.39 32.15 4.09
C SER A 75 5.43 32.79 5.09
N ASP A 76 4.16 32.96 4.72
CA ASP A 76 3.04 33.32 5.58
C ASP A 76 1.71 32.85 4.97
N SER A 77 0.60 32.95 5.73
CA SER A 77 -0.74 32.50 5.32
C SER A 77 -1.34 33.24 4.12
N ASN A 78 -0.75 34.35 3.71
CA ASN A 78 -1.23 35.21 2.63
C ASN A 78 -0.20 35.39 1.49
N SER A 79 0.96 34.73 1.58
CA SER A 79 2.08 34.92 0.68
C SER A 79 2.02 33.95 -0.49
N SER A 80 2.25 34.48 -1.69
CA SER A 80 2.58 33.68 -2.89
C SER A 80 4.02 33.17 -2.87
N TYR A 81 4.81 33.57 -1.88
CA TYR A 81 6.20 33.11 -1.74
C TYR A 81 6.26 31.84 -0.90
N SER A 82 6.98 30.85 -1.43
CA SER A 82 7.31 29.63 -0.69
C SER A 82 8.83 29.52 -0.55
N VAL A 83 9.27 29.03 0.60
CA VAL A 83 10.66 28.68 0.88
C VAL A 83 10.79 27.16 0.88
N SER A 84 11.80 26.61 0.18
CA SER A 84 12.12 25.21 0.29
C SER A 84 12.95 24.96 1.53
N LYS A 85 12.48 24.07 2.40
CA LYS A 85 13.25 23.51 3.50
C LYS A 85 13.75 22.15 3.09
N ALA A 86 15.08 21.96 3.08
CA ALA A 86 15.70 20.69 2.78
C ALA A 86 15.84 19.84 4.05
N SER A 87 15.81 18.53 3.89
CA SER A 87 16.27 17.58 4.89
C SER A 87 17.77 17.78 5.18
N THR A 88 18.21 17.47 6.40
CA THR A 88 19.64 17.33 6.71
C THR A 88 20.19 16.00 6.25
N ASP A 89 19.32 15.06 5.95
CA ASP A 89 19.63 13.75 5.45
C ASP A 89 19.77 13.80 3.93
N VAL A 90 20.85 13.24 3.42
CA VAL A 90 21.18 13.16 2.00
C VAL A 90 21.25 11.69 1.63
N TYR A 91 20.65 11.33 0.52
CA TYR A 91 20.72 9.97 -0.01
C TYR A 91 22.18 9.62 -0.34
N ASP A 92 22.73 8.62 0.31
CA ASP A 92 24.13 8.19 0.22
C ASP A 92 24.29 6.74 -0.29
N GLU A 93 23.19 6.10 -0.69
CA GLU A 93 23.19 4.78 -1.27
C GLU A 93 23.56 4.79 -2.77
N ASN A 94 23.92 3.64 -3.31
CA ASN A 94 24.18 3.49 -4.73
C ASN A 94 22.87 3.57 -5.52
N ILE A 95 22.92 4.18 -6.70
CA ILE A 95 21.84 4.17 -7.66
C ILE A 95 22.24 3.21 -8.78
N THR A 96 21.45 2.16 -8.98
CA THR A 96 21.76 1.13 -9.98
C THR A 96 20.57 0.95 -10.93
N LEU A 97 20.86 1.02 -12.22
CA LEU A 97 19.90 0.80 -13.30
C LEU A 97 20.38 -0.38 -14.14
N ARG A 98 19.50 -1.34 -14.34
CA ARG A 98 19.74 -2.48 -15.25
C ARG A 98 18.89 -2.32 -16.50
N TYR A 99 19.51 -2.51 -17.66
CA TYR A 99 18.84 -2.46 -18.95
C TYR A 99 18.87 -3.83 -19.63
N TYR A 100 17.70 -4.28 -20.12
CA TYR A 100 17.56 -5.47 -20.93
C TYR A 100 17.15 -5.07 -22.35
N TRP A 101 17.91 -5.50 -23.32
CA TRP A 101 17.65 -5.32 -24.74
C TRP A 101 16.94 -6.55 -25.26
N LEU A 102 15.64 -6.45 -25.54
CA LEU A 102 14.76 -7.58 -25.87
C LEU A 102 14.59 -7.83 -27.38
N GLY A 103 15.13 -6.92 -28.19
CA GLY A 103 15.04 -7.02 -29.64
C GLY A 103 13.84 -6.28 -30.24
N GLU A 104 13.75 -6.35 -31.57
CA GLU A 104 12.78 -5.62 -32.38
C GLU A 104 11.35 -6.14 -32.22
N ASP A 105 11.16 -7.46 -32.22
CA ASP A 105 9.85 -8.10 -32.19
C ASP A 105 9.23 -8.17 -30.77
N ALA A 106 10.01 -7.96 -29.72
CA ALA A 106 9.53 -8.02 -28.35
C ALA A 106 8.47 -6.94 -28.03
N ASP A 107 7.55 -7.26 -27.15
CA ASP A 107 6.50 -6.36 -26.70
C ASP A 107 6.41 -6.27 -25.17
N TYR A 108 5.34 -5.71 -24.64
CA TYR A 108 5.15 -5.58 -23.20
C TYR A 108 5.00 -6.92 -22.48
N VAL A 109 4.57 -7.99 -23.18
CA VAL A 109 4.48 -9.34 -22.60
C VAL A 109 5.89 -9.89 -22.38
N ASP A 110 6.81 -9.67 -23.33
CA ASP A 110 8.20 -10.07 -23.18
C ASP A 110 8.92 -9.26 -22.12
N MET A 111 8.58 -7.96 -21.98
CA MET A 111 9.06 -7.11 -20.88
C MET A 111 8.57 -7.67 -19.52
N ALA A 112 7.29 -8.06 -19.41
CA ALA A 112 6.74 -8.62 -18.19
C ALA A 112 7.41 -9.96 -17.81
N LYS A 113 7.63 -10.84 -18.77
CA LYS A 113 8.38 -12.11 -18.57
C LYS A 113 9.83 -11.85 -18.13
N CYS A 114 10.48 -10.87 -18.74
CA CYS A 114 11.85 -10.48 -18.38
C CYS A 114 11.89 -9.98 -16.92
N TYR A 115 10.94 -9.13 -16.52
CA TYR A 115 10.86 -8.63 -15.15
C TYR A 115 10.48 -9.72 -14.14
N ASN A 116 9.54 -10.61 -14.50
CA ASN A 116 9.23 -11.80 -13.70
C ASN A 116 10.48 -12.64 -13.45
N THR A 117 11.24 -12.95 -14.50
CA THR A 117 12.50 -13.71 -14.39
C THR A 117 13.48 -13.01 -13.45
N TYR A 118 13.63 -11.69 -13.58
CA TYR A 118 14.45 -10.91 -12.68
C TYR A 118 14.00 -11.04 -11.21
N LEU A 119 12.70 -10.89 -10.90
CA LEU A 119 12.18 -11.02 -9.54
C LEU A 119 12.38 -12.44 -8.98
N VAL A 120 12.28 -13.46 -9.81
CA VAL A 120 12.59 -14.86 -9.42
C VAL A 120 14.07 -15.02 -9.10
N GLU A 121 14.96 -14.45 -9.89
CA GLU A 121 16.41 -14.47 -9.66
C GLU A 121 16.81 -13.70 -8.37
N GLN A 122 16.06 -12.65 -8.02
CA GLN A 122 16.26 -11.91 -6.76
C GLN A 122 15.63 -12.64 -5.56
N GLY A 123 14.79 -13.65 -5.77
CA GLY A 123 14.06 -14.36 -4.70
C GLY A 123 12.80 -13.65 -4.23
N GLU A 124 12.34 -12.62 -4.95
CA GLU A 124 11.11 -11.87 -4.63
C GLU A 124 9.85 -12.62 -5.08
N LEU A 125 9.97 -13.42 -6.12
CA LEU A 125 8.93 -14.33 -6.58
C LEU A 125 9.41 -15.77 -6.56
N THR A 126 8.50 -16.66 -6.15
CA THR A 126 8.69 -18.11 -6.26
C THR A 126 7.45 -18.66 -6.94
N ALA A 127 7.65 -19.59 -7.88
CA ALA A 127 6.52 -20.26 -8.53
C ALA A 127 5.65 -20.93 -7.45
N GLU A 128 4.37 -20.66 -7.48
CA GLU A 128 3.39 -21.28 -6.58
C GLU A 128 2.85 -22.55 -7.22
N GLU A 129 2.66 -23.59 -6.38
CA GLU A 129 1.91 -24.77 -6.83
C GLU A 129 0.46 -24.34 -7.09
N PRO A 130 -0.13 -24.75 -8.22
CA PRO A 130 -1.51 -24.43 -8.52
C PRO A 130 -2.45 -24.93 -7.41
N GLU A 131 -3.26 -24.06 -6.86
CA GLU A 131 -4.32 -24.46 -5.92
C GLU A 131 -5.40 -25.28 -6.68
N GLU A 132 -5.93 -26.33 -6.06
CA GLU A 132 -6.96 -27.19 -6.67
C GLU A 132 -8.19 -26.39 -7.12
N ASN A 133 -8.58 -25.40 -6.32
CA ASN A 133 -9.68 -24.49 -6.60
C ASN A 133 -9.18 -23.05 -6.61
N THR A 134 -9.62 -22.25 -7.56
CA THR A 134 -9.32 -20.83 -7.65
C THR A 134 -9.76 -20.11 -6.36
N PRO A 135 -8.89 -19.33 -5.71
CA PRO A 135 -9.24 -18.60 -4.51
C PRO A 135 -10.38 -17.61 -4.73
N PHE A 136 -11.37 -17.65 -3.86
CA PHE A 136 -12.49 -16.71 -3.86
C PHE A 136 -12.25 -15.64 -2.79
N PHE A 137 -11.85 -14.46 -3.21
CA PHE A 137 -11.67 -13.33 -2.31
C PHE A 137 -13.00 -12.62 -2.07
N THR A 138 -13.33 -12.36 -0.82
CA THR A 138 -14.49 -11.57 -0.42
C THR A 138 -14.15 -10.73 0.80
N GLU A 139 -14.73 -9.56 0.91
CA GLU A 139 -14.53 -8.65 2.03
C GLU A 139 -15.83 -8.37 2.76
N VAL A 140 -15.75 -8.33 4.09
CA VAL A 140 -16.80 -7.84 4.96
C VAL A 140 -16.34 -6.67 5.79
N LEU A 141 -17.25 -5.72 6.01
CA LEU A 141 -17.00 -4.53 6.81
C LEU A 141 -17.60 -4.73 8.21
N GLY A 142 -16.77 -4.65 9.24
CA GLY A 142 -17.15 -4.88 10.63
C GLY A 142 -17.92 -3.72 11.23
N THR A 143 -17.23 -2.66 11.62
CA THR A 143 -17.86 -1.48 12.22
C THR A 143 -17.40 -0.19 11.55
N THR A 144 -18.31 0.76 11.47
CA THR A 144 -18.03 2.12 11.00
C THR A 144 -18.48 3.18 12.01
N ASP A 145 -18.03 4.40 11.84
CA ASP A 145 -18.50 5.54 12.62
C ASP A 145 -19.90 5.95 12.14
N LYS A 146 -20.77 6.32 13.10
CA LYS A 146 -22.08 6.88 12.84
C LYS A 146 -22.38 8.00 13.81
N THR A 147 -22.78 9.15 13.30
CA THR A 147 -23.28 10.24 14.15
C THR A 147 -24.59 9.77 14.78
N GLN A 148 -24.62 9.77 16.10
CA GLN A 148 -25.77 9.46 16.93
C GLN A 148 -26.11 10.68 17.79
N TYR A 149 -27.31 10.70 18.33
CA TYR A 149 -27.80 11.80 19.17
C TYR A 149 -28.22 11.30 20.53
N PHE A 150 -27.74 11.93 21.57
CA PHE A 150 -28.20 11.73 22.93
C PHE A 150 -28.74 13.06 23.48
N LEU A 151 -29.99 13.11 23.81
CA LEU A 151 -30.71 14.33 24.23
C LEU A 151 -30.47 15.51 23.25
N GLY A 152 -30.45 15.25 21.96
CA GLY A 152 -30.20 16.26 20.93
C GLY A 152 -28.72 16.63 20.70
N ILE A 153 -27.79 16.11 21.50
CA ILE A 153 -26.35 16.35 21.37
C ILE A 153 -25.75 15.28 20.44
N PRO A 154 -25.11 15.67 19.31
CA PRO A 154 -24.48 14.71 18.44
C PRO A 154 -23.21 14.13 19.07
N TYR A 155 -23.00 12.82 18.91
CA TYR A 155 -21.77 12.14 19.25
C TYR A 155 -21.42 11.07 18.19
N GLN A 156 -20.15 10.74 18.07
CA GLN A 156 -19.72 9.67 17.19
C GLN A 156 -19.84 8.31 17.90
N GLY A 157 -20.86 7.56 17.51
CA GLY A 157 -21.06 6.18 17.91
C GLY A 157 -20.46 5.22 16.89
N LYS A 158 -20.62 3.91 17.14
CA LYS A 158 -20.27 2.85 16.20
C LYS A 158 -21.54 2.19 15.66
N GLN A 159 -21.53 1.87 14.38
CA GLN A 159 -22.51 1.03 13.74
C GLN A 159 -21.84 -0.27 13.32
N THR A 160 -22.40 -1.40 13.74
CA THR A 160 -22.03 -2.71 13.22
C THR A 160 -22.66 -2.87 11.84
N LEU A 161 -21.83 -3.30 10.88
CA LEU A 161 -22.26 -3.63 9.52
C LEU A 161 -22.35 -5.15 9.37
N THR A 162 -21.27 -5.87 9.78
CA THR A 162 -21.25 -7.32 9.78
C THR A 162 -20.66 -7.80 11.11
N SER A 163 -21.43 -8.51 11.89
CA SER A 163 -20.97 -9.18 13.12
C SER A 163 -20.28 -10.51 12.81
N PHE A 164 -19.61 -11.11 13.78
CA PHE A 164 -18.99 -12.45 13.60
C PHE A 164 -20.02 -13.54 13.32
N SER A 165 -21.25 -13.43 13.83
CA SER A 165 -22.33 -14.36 13.52
C SER A 165 -22.84 -14.21 12.09
N GLU A 166 -22.92 -12.98 11.58
CA GLU A 166 -23.32 -12.71 10.20
C GLU A 166 -22.21 -13.13 9.22
N ALA A 167 -20.95 -12.88 9.55
CA ALA A 167 -19.82 -13.35 8.74
C ALA A 167 -19.78 -14.90 8.67
N LYS A 168 -20.08 -15.57 9.80
CA LYS A 168 -20.22 -17.04 9.80
C LYS A 168 -21.36 -17.52 8.92
N GLN A 169 -22.51 -16.83 8.95
CA GLN A 169 -23.64 -17.17 8.09
C GLN A 169 -23.30 -16.96 6.61
N LEU A 170 -22.59 -15.87 6.27
CA LEU A 170 -22.10 -15.64 4.91
C LEU A 170 -21.21 -16.78 4.42
N LEU A 171 -20.24 -17.24 5.24
CA LEU A 171 -19.39 -18.37 4.89
C LEU A 171 -20.19 -19.66 4.70
N ASP A 172 -21.23 -19.88 5.52
CA ASP A 172 -22.13 -21.03 5.40
C ASP A 172 -22.93 -21.00 4.10
N ASP A 173 -23.47 -19.84 3.75
CA ASP A 173 -24.22 -19.62 2.51
C ASP A 173 -23.34 -19.82 1.26
N LEU A 174 -22.10 -19.28 1.27
CA LEU A 174 -21.12 -19.46 0.20
C LEU A 174 -20.72 -20.92 0.03
N ASN A 175 -20.39 -21.60 1.13
CA ASN A 175 -20.03 -23.02 1.12
C ASN A 175 -21.20 -23.89 0.64
N THR A 176 -22.45 -23.58 1.05
CA THR A 176 -23.66 -24.28 0.58
C THR A 176 -23.89 -24.04 -0.92
N ALA A 177 -23.50 -22.89 -1.45
CA ALA A 177 -23.53 -22.58 -2.88
C ALA A 177 -22.40 -23.28 -3.68
N GLY A 178 -21.52 -24.03 -3.01
CA GLY A 178 -20.40 -24.75 -3.63
C GLY A 178 -19.17 -23.87 -3.91
N ILE A 179 -19.06 -22.73 -3.24
CA ILE A 179 -17.85 -21.88 -3.33
C ILE A 179 -16.84 -22.38 -2.30
N GLU A 180 -15.70 -22.79 -2.80
CA GLU A 180 -14.56 -23.31 -2.02
C GLU A 180 -13.40 -22.33 -2.01
N ASN A 181 -12.33 -22.64 -1.24
CA ASN A 181 -11.12 -21.83 -1.13
C ASN A 181 -11.40 -20.34 -0.86
N ILE A 182 -12.27 -20.07 0.12
CA ILE A 182 -12.70 -18.70 0.43
C ILE A 182 -11.62 -17.99 1.26
N LYS A 183 -11.19 -16.83 0.81
CA LYS A 183 -10.32 -15.91 1.54
C LYS A 183 -11.16 -14.69 1.98
N LEU A 184 -11.63 -14.73 3.22
CA LEU A 184 -12.49 -13.69 3.79
C LEU A 184 -11.64 -12.59 4.42
N ILE A 185 -11.64 -11.41 3.82
CA ILE A 185 -11.02 -10.19 4.36
C ILE A 185 -12.02 -9.55 5.33
N TYR A 186 -11.56 -9.27 6.55
CA TYR A 186 -12.42 -8.68 7.58
C TYR A 186 -11.92 -7.29 7.97
N SER A 187 -12.42 -6.26 7.33
CA SER A 187 -12.07 -4.86 7.58
C SER A 187 -12.89 -4.26 8.74
N GLY A 188 -12.32 -3.28 9.45
CA GLY A 188 -13.02 -2.60 10.53
C GLY A 188 -13.31 -3.47 11.77
N MET A 189 -12.55 -4.55 11.97
CA MET A 189 -12.70 -5.47 13.08
C MET A 189 -12.15 -4.92 14.41
N THR A 190 -11.20 -4.00 14.34
CA THR A 190 -10.45 -3.54 15.52
C THR A 190 -10.98 -2.22 16.08
N GLY A 191 -10.46 -1.81 17.25
CA GLY A 191 -10.83 -0.55 17.90
C GLY A 191 -10.66 0.67 17.01
N GLY A 192 -11.75 1.32 16.67
CA GLY A 192 -11.85 2.39 15.68
C GLY A 192 -12.74 1.99 14.50
N GLY A 193 -12.97 0.68 14.28
CA GLY A 193 -13.70 0.19 13.12
C GLY A 193 -12.97 0.57 11.83
N MET A 194 -13.70 0.95 10.79
CA MET A 194 -13.13 1.40 9.51
C MET A 194 -12.18 2.60 9.69
N ASN A 195 -12.43 3.47 10.67
CA ASN A 195 -11.51 4.56 11.05
C ASN A 195 -10.51 4.08 12.10
N GLN A 196 -9.68 3.11 11.74
CA GLN A 196 -8.75 2.45 12.65
C GLN A 196 -7.86 3.46 13.38
N ARG A 197 -7.77 3.28 14.70
CA ARG A 197 -6.80 3.98 15.55
C ARG A 197 -5.49 3.20 15.60
N ALA A 198 -4.39 3.87 15.93
CA ALA A 198 -3.15 3.18 16.20
C ALA A 198 -3.31 2.13 17.31
N LEU A 199 -2.96 0.89 17.03
CA LEU A 199 -3.13 -0.27 17.91
C LEU A 199 -1.95 -0.42 18.89
N THR A 200 -1.54 0.67 19.52
CA THR A 200 -0.34 0.75 20.38
C THR A 200 -0.37 -0.17 21.59
N GLY A 201 -1.53 -0.65 22.01
CA GLY A 201 -1.72 -1.64 23.06
C GLY A 201 -2.01 -3.07 22.52
N GLY A 202 -1.82 -3.28 21.23
CA GLY A 202 -2.24 -4.51 20.53
C GLY A 202 -3.70 -4.45 20.08
N VAL A 203 -4.18 -5.56 19.55
CA VAL A 203 -5.51 -5.66 18.96
C VAL A 203 -6.60 -5.84 20.02
N SER A 204 -7.69 -5.11 19.85
CA SER A 204 -8.96 -5.32 20.57
C SER A 204 -10.10 -5.32 19.58
N ILE A 205 -11.05 -6.24 19.74
CA ILE A 205 -12.24 -6.32 18.90
C ILE A 205 -13.12 -5.07 19.12
N ALA A 206 -13.63 -4.51 18.03
CA ALA A 206 -14.57 -3.40 18.08
C ALA A 206 -15.91 -3.83 18.70
N SER A 207 -16.53 -2.93 19.45
CA SER A 207 -17.84 -3.21 20.08
C SER A 207 -18.91 -3.50 19.03
N GLY A 208 -19.78 -4.44 19.33
CA GLY A 208 -20.91 -4.83 18.48
C GLY A 208 -20.63 -5.99 17.52
N LEU A 209 -19.38 -6.39 17.31
CA LEU A 209 -19.04 -7.52 16.43
C LEU A 209 -19.23 -8.88 17.09
N GLY A 210 -19.08 -8.94 18.39
CA GLY A 210 -19.04 -10.15 19.21
C GLY A 210 -17.86 -10.15 20.16
N SER A 211 -17.69 -11.24 20.91
CA SER A 211 -16.56 -11.46 21.83
C SER A 211 -15.39 -12.16 21.13
N ASN A 212 -14.24 -12.26 21.81
CA ASN A 212 -13.11 -13.10 21.36
C ASN A 212 -13.54 -14.57 21.17
N SER A 213 -14.48 -15.07 22.00
CA SER A 213 -15.03 -16.41 21.84
C SER A 213 -15.86 -16.56 20.56
N ASP A 214 -16.60 -15.53 20.19
CA ASP A 214 -17.40 -15.55 18.95
C ASP A 214 -16.51 -15.45 17.72
N PHE A 215 -15.44 -14.67 17.78
CA PHE A 215 -14.42 -14.67 16.75
C PHE A 215 -13.76 -16.05 16.60
N LYS A 216 -13.43 -16.70 17.71
CA LYS A 216 -12.86 -18.06 17.66
C LYS A 216 -13.82 -19.08 17.06
N LYS A 217 -15.14 -18.98 17.33
CA LYS A 217 -16.14 -19.84 16.67
C LYS A 217 -16.20 -19.59 15.15
N LEU A 218 -16.08 -18.33 14.74
CA LEU A 218 -16.03 -17.97 13.33
C LEU A 218 -14.78 -18.56 12.64
N THR A 219 -13.60 -18.40 13.23
CA THR A 219 -12.34 -18.94 12.65
C THR A 219 -12.33 -20.47 12.63
N THR A 220 -12.78 -21.12 13.69
CA THR A 220 -12.90 -22.60 13.72
C THR A 220 -13.89 -23.12 12.66
N TYR A 221 -14.99 -22.40 12.43
CA TYR A 221 -15.92 -22.75 11.36
C TYR A 221 -15.28 -22.56 9.98
N ALA A 222 -14.61 -21.43 9.75
CA ALA A 222 -13.92 -21.18 8.49
C ALA A 222 -12.88 -22.28 8.18
N GLU A 223 -12.04 -22.64 9.14
CA GLU A 223 -11.08 -23.74 9.02
C GLU A 223 -11.77 -25.08 8.65
N SER A 224 -12.95 -25.37 9.23
CA SER A 224 -13.68 -26.62 8.97
C SER A 224 -14.22 -26.75 7.55
N ILE A 225 -14.34 -25.65 6.81
CA ILE A 225 -14.78 -25.60 5.41
C ILE A 225 -13.65 -25.20 4.44
N GLY A 226 -12.38 -25.18 4.92
CA GLY A 226 -11.23 -24.78 4.09
C GLY A 226 -11.16 -23.28 3.77
N ALA A 227 -11.90 -22.45 4.49
CA ALA A 227 -11.85 -21.00 4.34
C ALA A 227 -10.79 -20.36 5.28
N GLU A 228 -10.20 -19.27 4.86
CA GLU A 228 -9.27 -18.46 5.65
C GLU A 228 -9.86 -17.10 5.95
N ILE A 229 -9.65 -16.58 7.17
CA ILE A 229 -10.09 -15.24 7.56
C ILE A 229 -8.88 -14.36 7.76
N TYR A 230 -8.84 -13.24 7.06
CA TYR A 230 -7.77 -12.25 7.11
C TYR A 230 -8.29 -10.94 7.72
N PRO A 231 -8.11 -10.71 9.04
CA PRO A 231 -8.36 -9.38 9.61
C PRO A 231 -7.52 -8.33 8.89
N ASN A 232 -8.17 -7.31 8.33
CA ASN A 232 -7.51 -6.26 7.58
C ASN A 232 -7.20 -5.06 8.46
N LEU A 233 -5.92 -4.66 8.49
CA LEU A 233 -5.41 -3.59 9.34
C LEU A 233 -4.57 -2.57 8.55
N LEU A 234 -4.60 -1.33 9.05
CA LEU A 234 -3.55 -0.36 8.78
C LEU A 234 -2.39 -0.61 9.75
N LEU A 235 -1.22 -0.86 9.23
CA LEU A 235 -0.02 -1.19 9.99
C LEU A 235 1.02 -0.06 10.00
N GLN A 236 1.06 0.76 8.94
CA GLN A 236 1.97 1.91 8.83
C GLN A 236 1.29 3.25 9.07
N SER A 237 -0.05 3.27 9.20
CA SER A 237 -0.81 4.50 9.40
C SER A 237 -2.00 4.32 10.36
N ALA A 238 -2.66 5.42 10.67
CA ALA A 238 -3.90 5.43 11.44
C ALA A 238 -4.74 6.67 11.11
N TYR A 239 -6.07 6.52 11.10
CA TYR A 239 -7.01 7.62 10.84
C TYR A 239 -7.02 8.70 11.91
N THR A 240 -6.52 8.42 13.07
CA THR A 240 -6.52 9.39 14.17
C THR A 240 -5.16 9.49 14.85
N LYS A 241 -4.83 10.70 15.35
CA LYS A 241 -3.64 10.92 16.17
C LYS A 241 -3.73 10.30 17.58
N LYS A 242 -4.87 9.71 17.96
CA LYS A 242 -5.06 9.10 19.27
C LYS A 242 -4.16 7.87 19.43
N GLY A 243 -3.30 7.88 20.42
CA GLY A 243 -2.29 6.86 20.65
C GLY A 243 -0.94 7.14 19.94
N LEU A 244 -0.92 8.08 18.97
CA LEU A 244 0.29 8.52 18.29
C LEU A 244 0.80 9.83 18.91
N SER A 245 1.68 9.71 19.88
CA SER A 245 2.30 10.85 20.58
C SER A 245 3.81 10.64 20.68
N GLY A 246 4.55 11.73 20.77
CA GLY A 246 6.00 11.71 20.90
C GLY A 246 6.68 11.08 19.68
N ASP A 247 7.39 10.01 19.92
CA ASP A 247 8.18 9.23 18.99
C ASP A 247 7.40 8.19 18.16
N ARG A 248 6.10 8.03 18.42
CA ARG A 248 5.24 7.05 17.74
C ARG A 248 4.67 7.53 16.41
N VAL A 249 4.67 8.84 16.18
CA VAL A 249 4.19 9.45 14.93
C VAL A 249 5.36 10.00 14.15
N SER A 250 5.33 9.81 12.83
CA SER A 250 6.31 10.43 11.93
C SER A 250 6.12 11.95 11.86
N TRP A 251 7.21 12.63 11.61
CA TRP A 251 7.26 14.06 11.41
C TRP A 251 7.86 14.39 10.04
N ASN A 252 7.28 15.33 9.35
CA ASN A 252 7.80 15.82 8.09
C ASN A 252 8.94 16.85 8.30
N ILE A 253 9.57 17.26 7.20
CA ILE A 253 10.74 18.17 7.20
C ILE A 253 10.43 19.53 7.87
N VAL A 254 9.18 19.94 7.86
CA VAL A 254 8.75 21.24 8.44
C VAL A 254 8.19 21.12 9.86
N ASN A 255 8.47 20.01 10.53
CA ASN A 255 8.04 19.74 11.91
C ASN A 255 6.51 19.66 12.11
N ASN A 256 5.77 19.26 11.10
CA ASN A 256 4.39 18.83 11.25
C ASN A 256 4.34 17.29 11.33
N ARG A 257 3.26 16.75 11.95
CA ARG A 257 3.01 15.31 11.86
C ARG A 257 2.84 14.91 10.41
N ALA A 258 3.57 13.88 9.98
CA ALA A 258 3.45 13.36 8.63
C ALA A 258 2.07 12.73 8.43
N GLN A 259 1.45 13.03 7.30
CA GLN A 259 0.13 12.57 6.93
C GLN A 259 0.15 12.12 5.48
N LEU A 260 -0.56 11.03 5.19
CA LEU A 260 -0.93 10.66 3.84
C LEU A 260 -2.21 11.38 3.47
N TYR A 261 -2.28 11.82 2.25
CA TYR A 261 -3.42 12.51 1.67
C TYR A 261 -3.99 11.66 0.54
N THR A 262 -5.30 11.72 0.36
CA THR A 262 -5.94 11.21 -0.85
C THR A 262 -5.67 12.17 -2.00
N PHE A 263 -5.52 11.62 -3.20
CA PHE A 263 -5.27 12.39 -4.41
C PHE A 263 -6.32 12.06 -5.46
N ASP A 264 -6.71 13.08 -6.20
CA ASP A 264 -7.42 12.88 -7.44
C ASP A 264 -6.49 12.17 -8.44
N PRO A 265 -6.85 10.99 -8.97
CA PRO A 265 -5.96 10.17 -9.78
C PRO A 265 -5.60 10.80 -11.13
N VAL A 266 -6.44 11.70 -11.64
CA VAL A 266 -6.22 12.37 -12.92
C VAL A 266 -5.36 13.62 -12.75
N THR A 267 -5.67 14.44 -11.76
CA THR A 267 -4.98 15.72 -11.54
C THR A 267 -3.79 15.62 -10.63
N LEU A 268 -3.68 14.53 -9.85
CA LEU A 268 -2.71 14.33 -8.78
C LEU A 268 -2.67 15.48 -7.75
N LYS A 269 -3.78 16.18 -7.61
CA LYS A 269 -3.96 17.17 -6.55
C LYS A 269 -4.39 16.49 -5.27
N VAL A 270 -3.97 17.05 -4.16
CA VAL A 270 -4.52 16.66 -2.86
C VAL A 270 -6.02 16.87 -2.88
N ASP A 271 -6.76 15.84 -2.52
CA ASP A 271 -8.18 15.96 -2.26
C ASP A 271 -8.39 16.67 -0.92
N GLU A 272 -8.59 17.98 -0.98
CA GLU A 272 -8.79 18.81 0.21
C GLU A 272 -10.15 18.56 0.87
N GLU A 273 -11.09 17.96 0.12
CA GLU A 273 -12.44 17.62 0.59
C GLU A 273 -12.50 16.26 1.28
N ALA A 274 -11.42 15.45 1.21
CA ALA A 274 -11.36 14.19 1.92
C ALA A 274 -11.50 14.40 3.44
N ASP A 275 -12.53 13.82 4.01
CA ASP A 275 -12.89 13.95 5.43
C ASP A 275 -11.88 13.28 6.37
N TYR A 276 -10.89 12.57 5.85
CA TYR A 276 -9.94 11.80 6.65
C TYR A 276 -8.49 12.06 6.26
N LYS A 277 -7.64 12.01 7.27
CA LYS A 277 -6.18 12.10 7.15
C LYS A 277 -5.55 10.90 7.84
N LEU A 278 -4.67 10.22 7.13
CA LEU A 278 -3.90 9.13 7.69
C LEU A 278 -2.61 9.66 8.30
N TYR A 279 -2.42 9.47 9.60
CA TYR A 279 -1.20 9.80 10.31
C TYR A 279 -0.20 8.65 10.18
N MET A 280 1.00 8.93 9.73
CA MET A 280 2.04 7.93 9.56
C MET A 280 2.64 7.51 10.90
N ILE A 281 2.80 6.21 11.10
CA ILE A 281 3.52 5.64 12.24
C ILE A 281 5.03 5.83 12.00
N ASN A 282 5.75 6.24 13.04
CA ASN A 282 7.19 6.40 12.94
C ASN A 282 7.88 5.04 12.71
N PRO A 283 8.70 4.89 11.66
CA PRO A 283 9.41 3.65 11.38
C PRO A 283 10.22 3.14 12.58
N ASN A 284 10.88 4.01 13.33
CA ASN A 284 11.60 3.62 14.55
C ASN A 284 10.72 2.91 15.61
N TYR A 285 9.42 3.07 15.52
CA TYR A 285 8.47 2.43 16.43
C TYR A 285 7.80 1.20 15.80
N LEU A 286 7.93 1.01 14.49
CA LEU A 286 7.15 0.05 13.71
C LEU A 286 7.33 -1.40 14.20
N ASP A 287 8.56 -1.87 14.39
CA ASP A 287 8.83 -3.23 14.86
C ASP A 287 8.10 -3.53 16.17
N SER A 288 8.32 -2.70 17.21
CA SER A 288 7.67 -2.89 18.50
C SER A 288 6.14 -2.80 18.44
N TYR A 289 5.62 -2.03 17.48
CA TYR A 289 4.18 -1.91 17.22
C TYR A 289 3.62 -3.18 16.60
N LEU A 290 4.27 -3.71 15.56
CA LEU A 290 3.85 -4.93 14.87
C LEU A 290 3.99 -6.18 15.73
N GLN A 291 5.02 -6.27 16.58
CA GLN A 291 5.15 -7.37 17.52
C GLN A 291 3.95 -7.46 18.49
N LYS A 292 3.44 -6.36 18.99
CA LYS A 292 2.22 -6.34 19.84
C LYS A 292 0.97 -6.78 19.09
N ILE A 293 0.87 -6.41 17.79
CA ILE A 293 -0.22 -6.84 16.92
C ILE A 293 -0.13 -8.37 16.72
N LYS A 294 1.03 -8.87 16.30
CA LYS A 294 1.33 -10.30 16.12
C LYS A 294 0.99 -11.12 17.38
N GLU A 295 1.43 -10.68 18.55
CA GLU A 295 1.10 -11.33 19.82
C GLU A 295 -0.40 -11.33 20.12
N SER A 296 -1.10 -10.27 19.77
CA SER A 296 -2.56 -10.20 19.97
C SER A 296 -3.29 -11.22 19.11
N PHE A 297 -2.89 -11.37 17.84
CA PHE A 297 -3.49 -12.36 16.95
C PHE A 297 -3.14 -13.78 17.38
N THR A 298 -1.89 -14.09 17.56
CA THR A 298 -1.45 -15.46 17.86
C THR A 298 -1.85 -15.92 19.26
N LYS A 299 -1.66 -15.09 20.30
CA LYS A 299 -1.89 -15.50 21.69
C LYS A 299 -3.33 -15.27 22.17
N LYS A 300 -4.02 -14.21 21.73
CA LYS A 300 -5.37 -13.90 22.22
C LYS A 300 -6.47 -14.40 21.29
N LEU A 301 -6.29 -14.25 19.97
CA LEU A 301 -7.30 -14.60 18.98
C LEU A 301 -7.07 -15.98 18.36
N GLY A 302 -5.84 -16.51 18.44
CA GLY A 302 -5.51 -17.87 18.00
C GLY A 302 -5.47 -18.05 16.48
N ILE A 303 -5.13 -16.98 15.73
CA ILE A 303 -4.99 -17.00 14.27
C ILE A 303 -3.60 -16.57 13.83
N ASN A 304 -3.21 -16.99 12.64
CA ASN A 304 -1.93 -16.67 12.02
C ASN A 304 -2.09 -16.04 10.63
N THR A 305 -3.23 -15.43 10.36
CA THR A 305 -3.55 -14.72 9.10
C THR A 305 -3.74 -13.24 9.39
N LEU A 306 -3.31 -12.38 8.48
CA LEU A 306 -3.44 -10.94 8.58
C LEU A 306 -3.43 -10.33 7.19
N ALA A 307 -4.37 -9.43 6.90
CA ALA A 307 -4.32 -8.54 5.75
C ALA A 307 -3.86 -7.15 6.17
N SER A 308 -3.14 -6.46 5.29
CA SER A 308 -2.80 -5.06 5.49
C SER A 308 -3.04 -4.24 4.23
N SER A 309 -3.80 -3.15 4.42
CA SER A 309 -4.10 -2.21 3.35
C SER A 309 -2.99 -1.18 3.13
N ASP A 310 -1.95 -1.13 3.96
CA ASP A 310 -0.94 -0.09 3.88
C ASP A 310 0.51 -0.54 4.12
N LEU A 311 0.75 -1.78 4.52
CA LEU A 311 2.13 -2.26 4.73
C LEU A 311 2.84 -2.38 3.38
N LEU A 312 3.95 -1.62 3.23
CA LEU A 312 4.76 -1.52 2.01
C LEU A 312 4.00 -1.02 0.76
N ASN A 313 2.84 -0.41 0.96
CA ASN A 313 2.14 0.35 -0.07
C ASN A 313 2.72 1.78 -0.20
N PHE A 314 3.42 2.24 0.81
CA PHE A 314 4.22 3.47 0.81
C PHE A 314 5.40 3.32 1.78
N ILE A 315 6.43 4.15 1.58
CA ILE A 315 7.61 4.17 2.45
C ILE A 315 7.43 5.23 3.53
N SER A 316 7.56 4.80 4.79
CA SER A 316 7.48 5.68 5.96
C SER A 316 8.83 6.33 6.25
N THR A 317 8.84 7.64 6.45
CA THR A 317 10.03 8.43 6.83
C THR A 317 9.78 9.19 8.13
N ASN A 318 10.85 9.67 8.77
CA ASN A 318 10.74 10.55 9.94
C ASN A 318 11.86 11.58 9.97
N TYR A 319 11.53 12.86 10.10
CA TYR A 319 12.50 13.97 10.07
C TYR A 319 12.63 14.70 11.41
N LYS A 320 12.23 14.09 12.54
CA LYS A 320 12.36 14.66 13.87
C LYS A 320 12.85 13.62 14.88
N GLY A 321 13.74 14.03 15.77
CA GLY A 321 14.38 13.11 16.72
C GLY A 321 15.34 12.18 15.99
N THR A 322 15.19 10.87 16.17
CA THR A 322 15.90 9.89 15.35
C THR A 322 15.32 9.92 13.95
N GLN A 323 16.06 10.51 13.02
CA GLN A 323 15.63 10.64 11.64
C GLN A 323 15.70 9.29 10.92
N VAL A 324 14.79 9.11 9.96
CA VAL A 324 14.70 7.94 9.10
C VAL A 324 14.53 8.44 7.67
N SER A 325 15.52 8.17 6.82
CA SER A 325 15.50 8.44 5.38
C SER A 325 14.49 7.57 4.65
N MET A 326 14.34 7.74 3.34
CA MET A 326 13.51 6.85 2.53
C MET A 326 14.10 5.45 2.45
N SER A 327 15.40 5.30 2.17
CA SER A 327 16.08 4.00 2.11
C SER A 327 16.00 3.26 3.45
N THR A 328 16.39 3.90 4.55
CA THR A 328 16.27 3.30 5.89
C THR A 328 14.82 2.98 6.25
N GLY A 329 13.86 3.80 5.82
CA GLY A 329 12.43 3.58 6.04
C GLY A 329 11.91 2.36 5.30
N GLU A 330 12.36 2.16 4.08
CA GLU A 330 12.07 0.97 3.28
C GLU A 330 12.64 -0.29 3.94
N GLU A 331 13.92 -0.29 4.31
CA GLU A 331 14.55 -1.41 5.03
C GLU A 331 13.78 -1.78 6.29
N ILE A 332 13.42 -0.80 7.13
CA ILE A 332 12.66 -1.05 8.37
C ILE A 332 11.30 -1.68 8.04
N CYS A 333 10.60 -1.22 7.02
CA CYS A 333 9.29 -1.76 6.64
C CYS A 333 9.43 -3.17 6.06
N MET A 334 10.47 -3.43 5.27
CA MET A 334 10.78 -4.76 4.73
C MET A 334 11.13 -5.76 5.84
N ASP A 335 11.99 -5.39 6.77
CA ASP A 335 12.35 -6.21 7.93
C ASP A 335 11.13 -6.52 8.81
N ALA A 336 10.25 -5.54 8.98
CA ALA A 336 9.00 -5.71 9.71
C ALA A 336 8.05 -6.70 9.01
N ALA A 337 7.88 -6.60 7.69
CA ALA A 337 7.08 -7.54 6.91
C ALA A 337 7.68 -8.94 6.95
N LYS A 338 8.99 -9.08 6.79
CA LYS A 338 9.72 -10.34 6.92
C LYS A 338 9.48 -10.98 8.29
N SER A 339 9.69 -10.25 9.38
CA SER A 339 9.46 -10.73 10.74
C SER A 339 8.01 -11.14 11.00
N MET A 340 7.06 -10.46 10.39
CA MET A 340 5.65 -10.84 10.46
C MET A 340 5.39 -12.14 9.69
N SER A 341 5.91 -12.27 8.46
CA SER A 341 5.67 -13.41 7.58
C SER A 341 6.22 -14.73 8.11
N GLU A 342 7.23 -14.71 8.98
CA GLU A 342 7.79 -15.93 9.62
C GLU A 342 6.75 -16.77 10.37
N ASN A 343 5.68 -16.17 10.87
CA ASN A 343 4.67 -16.84 11.70
C ASN A 343 3.24 -16.50 11.32
N MET A 344 3.04 -15.67 10.30
CA MET A 344 1.73 -15.24 9.84
C MET A 344 1.67 -15.30 8.32
N LYS A 345 0.55 -15.73 7.78
CA LYS A 345 0.22 -15.54 6.36
C LYS A 345 -0.20 -14.07 6.18
N LEU A 346 0.59 -13.32 5.42
CA LEU A 346 0.31 -11.93 5.14
C LEU A 346 -0.37 -11.77 3.78
N MET A 347 -1.48 -11.08 3.76
CA MET A 347 -2.16 -10.62 2.56
C MET A 347 -1.91 -9.11 2.44
N LEU A 348 -1.21 -8.68 1.39
CA LEU A 348 -0.80 -7.29 1.24
C LEU A 348 -1.54 -6.63 0.08
N SER A 349 -2.02 -5.40 0.32
CA SER A 349 -2.71 -4.60 -0.69
C SER A 349 -1.71 -3.82 -1.53
N ASN A 350 -1.53 -4.24 -2.78
CA ASN A 350 -0.67 -3.60 -3.77
C ASN A 350 0.66 -3.07 -3.18
N PRO A 351 1.50 -3.93 -2.59
CA PRO A 351 2.78 -3.52 -2.02
C PRO A 351 3.83 -3.30 -3.13
N ILE A 352 4.97 -2.69 -2.79
CA ILE A 352 6.15 -2.66 -3.67
C ILE A 352 6.60 -4.08 -3.99
N SER A 353 7.20 -4.30 -5.17
CA SER A 353 7.57 -5.63 -5.67
C SER A 353 8.50 -6.42 -4.75
N ASP A 354 9.39 -5.73 -4.05
CA ASP A 354 10.36 -6.32 -3.12
C ASP A 354 9.70 -6.99 -1.90
N ALA A 355 8.42 -6.65 -1.64
CA ALA A 355 7.62 -7.25 -0.58
C ALA A 355 6.91 -8.55 -0.98
N TYR A 356 6.95 -8.94 -2.24
CA TYR A 356 6.22 -10.13 -2.73
C TYR A 356 6.67 -11.40 -2.02
N ALA A 357 7.96 -11.54 -1.72
CA ALA A 357 8.50 -12.69 -1.00
C ALA A 357 7.86 -12.88 0.39
N TYR A 358 7.38 -11.82 1.03
CA TYR A 358 6.82 -11.86 2.39
C TYR A 358 5.29 -11.95 2.41
N SER A 359 4.64 -11.93 1.26
CA SER A 359 3.18 -12.04 1.14
C SER A 359 2.75 -13.46 0.77
N SER A 360 1.67 -13.94 1.37
CA SER A 360 0.99 -15.18 0.95
C SER A 360 0.02 -14.95 -0.19
N SER A 361 -0.49 -13.75 -0.32
CA SER A 361 -1.37 -13.32 -1.40
C SER A 361 -1.40 -11.79 -1.49
N LEU A 362 -1.84 -11.27 -2.62
CA LEU A 362 -1.94 -9.84 -2.90
C LEU A 362 -3.40 -9.45 -3.15
N THR A 363 -3.77 -8.24 -2.76
CA THR A 363 -5.08 -7.65 -3.06
C THR A 363 -4.92 -6.28 -3.69
N ASP A 364 -6.00 -5.76 -4.24
CA ASP A 364 -6.03 -4.42 -4.86
C ASP A 364 -4.99 -4.24 -5.98
N ILE A 365 -4.66 -5.33 -6.68
CA ILE A 365 -3.77 -5.25 -7.85
C ILE A 365 -4.51 -4.50 -8.97
N PRO A 366 -3.97 -3.36 -9.45
CA PRO A 366 -4.66 -2.53 -10.42
C PRO A 366 -4.99 -3.29 -11.70
N THR A 367 -6.26 -3.32 -12.08
CA THR A 367 -6.73 -3.92 -13.34
C THR A 367 -6.87 -2.91 -14.47
N GLN A 368 -6.70 -1.63 -14.18
CA GLN A 368 -6.79 -0.52 -15.10
C GLN A 368 -5.57 0.40 -14.93
N ASP A 369 -5.33 1.22 -15.94
CA ASP A 369 -4.30 2.25 -15.86
C ASP A 369 -4.68 3.38 -14.87
N SER A 370 -3.77 4.33 -14.69
CA SER A 370 -3.94 5.48 -13.78
C SER A 370 -4.90 6.56 -14.30
N GLY A 371 -5.52 6.39 -15.48
CA GLY A 371 -6.44 7.36 -16.10
C GLY A 371 -5.79 8.66 -16.56
N MET A 372 -4.47 8.71 -16.67
CA MET A 372 -3.75 9.88 -17.16
C MET A 372 -4.01 10.10 -18.65
N ARG A 373 -4.15 11.36 -19.08
CA ARG A 373 -4.48 11.71 -20.46
C ARG A 373 -3.44 11.30 -21.51
N ILE A 374 -2.21 11.03 -21.10
CA ILE A 374 -1.14 10.58 -21.99
C ILE A 374 -1.20 9.08 -22.30
N LEU A 375 -2.11 8.35 -21.66
CA LEU A 375 -2.24 6.90 -21.85
C LEU A 375 -3.19 6.60 -23.00
N ASP A 376 -2.77 5.76 -23.92
CA ASP A 376 -3.57 5.31 -25.06
C ASP A 376 -4.25 3.97 -24.79
N ALA A 377 -3.64 3.13 -23.95
CA ALA A 377 -4.16 1.81 -23.61
C ALA A 377 -3.70 1.35 -22.23
N SER A 378 -4.55 0.60 -21.57
CA SER A 378 -4.21 -0.12 -20.33
C SER A 378 -3.47 -1.41 -20.65
N ILE A 379 -2.36 -1.65 -19.96
CA ILE A 379 -1.55 -2.86 -20.11
C ILE A 379 -1.58 -3.64 -18.79
N PRO A 380 -1.97 -4.93 -18.79
CA PRO A 380 -2.04 -5.75 -17.57
C PRO A 380 -0.64 -6.21 -17.14
N PHE A 381 0.30 -5.29 -16.97
CA PHE A 381 1.71 -5.60 -16.74
C PHE A 381 1.92 -6.34 -15.42
N MET A 382 1.30 -5.86 -14.33
CA MET A 382 1.42 -6.51 -13.02
C MET A 382 0.87 -7.94 -13.05
N GLN A 383 -0.29 -8.14 -13.67
CA GLN A 383 -0.90 -9.47 -13.83
C GLN A 383 0.01 -10.42 -14.60
N LEU A 384 0.61 -9.96 -15.70
CA LEU A 384 1.56 -10.75 -16.48
C LEU A 384 2.84 -11.11 -15.71
N VAL A 385 3.27 -10.24 -14.80
CA VAL A 385 4.44 -10.51 -13.95
C VAL A 385 4.10 -11.51 -12.85
N LEU A 386 2.89 -11.45 -12.29
CA LEU A 386 2.48 -12.23 -11.11
C LEU A 386 1.89 -13.60 -11.46
N ASP A 387 1.42 -13.80 -12.71
CA ASP A 387 0.71 -15.01 -13.13
C ASP A 387 1.55 -16.28 -12.96
N GLY A 388 1.00 -17.26 -12.22
CA GLY A 388 1.69 -18.51 -11.87
C GLY A 388 2.74 -18.39 -10.74
N TYR A 389 2.93 -17.19 -10.19
CA TYR A 389 3.90 -16.93 -9.12
C TYR A 389 3.29 -16.36 -7.86
N LYS A 390 2.10 -15.75 -7.94
CA LYS A 390 1.44 -15.15 -6.79
C LYS A 390 -0.08 -15.22 -6.93
N ILE A 391 -0.74 -15.60 -5.84
CA ILE A 391 -2.20 -15.48 -5.73
C ILE A 391 -2.54 -14.01 -5.52
N TYR A 392 -3.43 -13.47 -6.36
CA TYR A 392 -3.84 -12.07 -6.26
C TYR A 392 -5.32 -11.86 -6.64
N SER A 393 -5.87 -10.72 -6.25
CA SER A 393 -7.22 -10.25 -6.61
C SER A 393 -7.22 -8.76 -6.99
#